data_f6d2c0e759e8f12b9e9ea4587ea7f20d
#
_entry.id   f6d2c0e759e8f12b9e9ea4587ea7f20d
#
_cell.length_a   1.000
_cell.length_b   1.000
_cell.length_c   1.000
_cell.angle_alpha   90.00
_cell.angle_beta   90.00
_cell.angle_gamma   90.00
#
_symmetry.space_group_name_H-M   'P 1'
#
loop_
_entity.id
_entity.type
_entity.pdbx_description
1 polymer ?
#
loop_
_entity_poly.entity_id
_entity_poly.type
_entity_poly.pdbx_seq_one_letter_code
_entity_poly.pdbx_strand_id
1 'polypeptide(L)'
;MGNKTKQTGKTEVYPFWYMEDIKNMMDYFKMKGMWHWYLAFNFGLLLGRRVSDTLSFKWLDFFFENGRMRDEIEIKEQKTGKLTRPYVCGACKEAIQLYVEKTGIDPMENYKDFIITTPQKSQLLEYRDEYSQEEYDELLWKATQSQAAAYRKQFKIAADACGIKYPVSTHSTRKTFGYWSIKLHPYDVTTVDKLQGIFAHSDRNTTLKYSGIAREDEIKLYNDMGNFIADISKGNKPIIKNSPVIPLKAEDFRNFLSLCYDMAQSGEDKFNVINKIIGKAEQRMI
;
A
#
# COMPACT_ATOMS: atom_id res chain seq x y z
N MET A 1 23.23 -42.45 4.76
CA MET A 1 23.15 -41.34 3.75
C MET A 1 22.12 -40.32 4.24
N GLY A 2 22.61 -39.24 4.82
CA GLY A 2 21.74 -38.23 5.46
C GLY A 2 21.05 -37.34 4.42
N ASN A 3 19.73 -37.27 4.48
CA ASN A 3 18.91 -36.33 3.74
C ASN A 3 19.28 -34.92 4.17
N LYS A 4 20.04 -34.18 3.33
CA LYS A 4 20.21 -32.73 3.45
C LYS A 4 18.85 -32.09 3.10
N THR A 5 18.06 -31.76 4.11
CA THR A 5 16.96 -30.84 3.98
C THR A 5 17.52 -29.51 3.45
N LYS A 6 17.20 -29.18 2.19
CA LYS A 6 17.41 -27.83 1.64
C LYS A 6 16.60 -26.88 2.51
N GLN A 7 17.24 -26.17 3.42
CA GLN A 7 16.70 -24.92 3.98
C GLN A 7 16.57 -23.95 2.81
N THR A 8 15.37 -23.83 2.26
CA THR A 8 15.02 -22.73 1.38
C THR A 8 14.96 -21.47 2.24
N GLY A 9 16.11 -20.82 2.43
CA GLY A 9 16.19 -19.54 3.08
C GLY A 9 15.36 -18.54 2.28
N LYS A 10 14.17 -18.19 2.75
CA LYS A 10 13.42 -17.04 2.25
C LYS A 10 14.28 -15.82 2.56
N THR A 11 14.88 -15.21 1.54
CA THR A 11 15.56 -13.93 1.69
C THR A 11 14.55 -12.93 2.20
N GLU A 12 14.76 -12.40 3.40
CA GLU A 12 13.91 -11.35 3.94
C GLU A 12 14.06 -10.11 3.06
N VAL A 13 12.94 -9.50 2.72
CA VAL A 13 12.91 -8.24 1.96
C VAL A 13 12.24 -7.17 2.81
N TYR A 14 12.67 -5.93 2.64
CA TYR A 14 12.23 -4.80 3.45
C TYR A 14 11.30 -3.87 2.67
N PRO A 15 10.52 -3.02 3.37
CA PRO A 15 9.83 -1.90 2.72
C PRO A 15 10.86 -0.90 2.19
N PHE A 16 10.46 0.00 1.33
CA PHE A 16 11.24 1.19 1.03
C PHE A 16 11.20 2.11 2.25
N TRP A 17 12.31 2.23 2.92
CA TRP A 17 12.46 3.07 4.11
C TRP A 17 12.63 4.54 3.79
N TYR A 18 13.20 4.83 2.61
CA TYR A 18 13.51 6.18 2.17
C TYR A 18 12.57 6.61 1.03
N MET A 19 12.10 7.84 1.10
CA MET A 19 11.18 8.42 0.10
C MET A 19 11.89 8.54 -1.26
N GLU A 20 13.18 8.85 -1.22
CA GLU A 20 14.03 8.97 -2.41
C GLU A 20 14.10 7.65 -3.18
N ASP A 21 14.15 6.51 -2.49
CA ASP A 21 14.18 5.21 -3.14
C ASP A 21 12.88 4.92 -3.91
N ILE A 22 11.74 5.29 -3.32
CA ILE A 22 10.43 5.16 -3.99
C ILE A 22 10.41 6.04 -5.25
N LYS A 23 10.84 7.30 -5.11
CA LYS A 23 10.91 8.26 -6.22
C LYS A 23 11.84 7.75 -7.33
N ASN A 24 13.06 7.32 -6.96
CA ASN A 24 14.06 6.85 -7.90
C ASN A 24 13.57 5.62 -8.68
N MET A 25 12.88 4.68 -8.02
CA MET A 25 12.26 3.53 -8.69
C MET A 25 11.17 3.95 -9.70
N MET A 26 10.29 4.89 -9.32
CA MET A 26 9.28 5.42 -10.22
C MET A 26 9.91 6.09 -11.44
N ASP A 27 10.90 6.95 -11.21
CA ASP A 27 11.58 7.70 -12.26
C ASP A 27 12.39 6.76 -13.18
N TYR A 28 13.01 5.72 -12.63
CA TYR A 28 13.68 4.70 -13.42
C TYR A 28 12.74 4.04 -14.43
N PHE A 29 11.57 3.57 -13.98
CA PHE A 29 10.62 2.93 -14.88
C PHE A 29 10.08 3.91 -15.94
N LYS A 30 9.81 5.17 -15.56
CA LYS A 30 9.39 6.23 -16.49
C LYS A 30 10.48 6.51 -17.54
N MET A 31 11.71 6.76 -17.11
CA MET A 31 12.83 7.07 -18.02
C MET A 31 13.15 5.93 -18.99
N LYS A 32 12.93 4.68 -18.56
CA LYS A 32 13.11 3.49 -19.41
C LYS A 32 11.89 3.18 -20.28
N GLY A 33 10.82 3.96 -20.20
CA GLY A 33 9.56 3.66 -20.92
C GLY A 33 8.89 2.37 -20.47
N MET A 34 9.23 1.86 -19.29
CA MET A 34 8.72 0.60 -18.73
C MET A 34 7.38 0.81 -18.03
N TRP A 35 6.38 1.33 -18.78
CA TRP A 35 5.11 1.77 -18.24
C TRP A 35 4.31 0.66 -17.53
N HIS A 36 4.40 -0.58 -18.00
CA HIS A 36 3.78 -1.73 -17.35
C HIS A 36 4.32 -1.95 -15.92
N TRP A 37 5.65 -1.85 -15.78
CA TRP A 37 6.29 -2.03 -14.46
C TRP A 37 6.11 -0.79 -13.58
N TYR A 38 6.07 0.40 -14.16
CA TYR A 38 5.67 1.62 -13.46
C TYR A 38 4.29 1.47 -12.84
N LEU A 39 3.30 1.00 -13.61
CA LEU A 39 1.94 0.81 -13.11
C LEU A 39 1.87 -0.31 -12.07
N ALA A 40 2.54 -1.45 -12.31
CA ALA A 40 2.62 -2.54 -11.34
C ALA A 40 3.25 -2.08 -10.01
N PHE A 41 4.28 -1.24 -10.07
CA PHE A 41 4.92 -0.65 -8.91
C PHE A 41 3.95 0.24 -8.11
N ASN A 42 3.24 1.13 -8.81
CA ASN A 42 2.23 2.00 -8.21
C ASN A 42 1.07 1.21 -7.60
N PHE A 43 0.54 0.20 -8.28
CA PHE A 43 -0.52 -0.66 -7.72
C PHE A 43 -0.06 -1.34 -6.42
N GLY A 44 1.18 -1.82 -6.38
CA GLY A 44 1.74 -2.40 -5.17
C GLY A 44 1.83 -1.41 -4.00
N LEU A 45 2.21 -0.14 -4.29
CA LEU A 45 2.30 0.93 -3.31
C LEU A 45 0.95 1.50 -2.87
N LEU A 46 0.00 1.62 -3.79
CA LEU A 46 -1.25 2.36 -3.56
C LEU A 46 -2.41 1.47 -3.13
N LEU A 47 -2.40 0.20 -3.54
CA LEU A 47 -3.44 -0.76 -3.19
C LEU A 47 -2.95 -1.79 -2.15
N GLY A 48 -1.65 -1.86 -1.90
CA GLY A 48 -1.05 -2.80 -0.96
C GLY A 48 -1.26 -4.27 -1.33
N ARG A 49 -1.42 -4.61 -2.62
CA ARG A 49 -1.74 -5.98 -3.08
C ARG A 49 -0.49 -6.80 -3.38
N ARG A 50 -0.66 -8.14 -3.43
CA ARG A 50 0.40 -9.03 -3.88
C ARG A 50 0.63 -8.85 -5.37
N VAL A 51 1.86 -9.10 -5.82
CA VAL A 51 2.22 -8.97 -7.24
C VAL A 51 1.34 -9.84 -8.16
N SER A 52 0.97 -11.03 -7.72
CA SER A 52 0.07 -11.91 -8.48
C SER A 52 -1.31 -11.28 -8.69
N ASP A 53 -1.86 -10.69 -7.62
CA ASP A 53 -3.16 -10.03 -7.68
C ASP A 53 -3.07 -8.79 -8.58
N THR A 54 -2.02 -7.97 -8.40
CA THR A 54 -1.74 -6.78 -9.22
C THR A 54 -1.65 -7.09 -10.72
N LEU A 55 -0.96 -8.17 -11.06
CA LEU A 55 -0.79 -8.56 -12.47
C LEU A 55 -2.03 -9.24 -13.07
N SER A 56 -3.03 -9.55 -12.26
CA SER A 56 -4.30 -10.14 -12.70
C SER A 56 -5.42 -9.13 -12.88
N PHE A 57 -5.18 -7.85 -12.61
CA PHE A 57 -6.18 -6.81 -12.80
C PHE A 57 -6.58 -6.67 -14.27
N LYS A 58 -7.88 -6.50 -14.49
CA LYS A 58 -8.48 -6.20 -15.78
C LYS A 58 -9.01 -4.77 -15.79
N TRP A 59 -9.22 -4.23 -16.98
CA TRP A 59 -9.80 -2.89 -17.12
C TRP A 59 -11.19 -2.79 -16.50
N LEU A 60 -12.02 -3.83 -16.65
CA LEU A 60 -13.36 -3.90 -16.03
C LEU A 60 -13.35 -3.80 -14.50
N ASP A 61 -12.22 -4.12 -13.85
CA ASP A 61 -12.11 -3.98 -12.39
C ASP A 61 -12.06 -2.50 -11.99
N PHE A 62 -11.47 -1.65 -12.85
CA PHE A 62 -11.26 -0.23 -12.57
C PHE A 62 -12.24 0.71 -13.27
N PHE A 63 -12.96 0.24 -14.28
CA PHE A 63 -13.90 1.06 -15.04
C PHE A 63 -15.31 0.47 -15.02
N PHE A 64 -16.29 1.34 -15.08
CA PHE A 64 -17.64 0.98 -15.48
C PHE A 64 -17.73 0.94 -17.01
N GLU A 65 -18.73 0.27 -17.56
CA GLU A 65 -18.99 0.21 -19.01
C GLU A 65 -19.17 1.59 -19.67
N ASN A 66 -19.54 2.60 -18.90
CA ASN A 66 -19.65 3.98 -19.38
C ASN A 66 -18.33 4.76 -19.36
N GLY A 67 -17.19 4.10 -19.12
CA GLY A 67 -15.86 4.70 -19.10
C GLY A 67 -15.49 5.45 -17.81
N ARG A 68 -16.43 5.53 -16.82
CA ARG A 68 -16.12 6.15 -15.53
C ARG A 68 -15.25 5.23 -14.70
N MET A 69 -14.19 5.76 -14.07
CA MET A 69 -13.40 5.01 -13.12
C MET A 69 -14.19 4.68 -11.84
N ARG A 70 -13.95 3.49 -11.31
CA ARG A 70 -14.50 3.04 -10.03
C ARG A 70 -13.72 3.66 -8.88
N ASP A 71 -14.40 3.86 -7.76
CA ASP A 71 -13.77 4.27 -6.50
C ASP A 71 -13.34 3.06 -5.67
N GLU A 72 -13.87 1.88 -5.96
CA GLU A 72 -13.54 0.62 -5.33
C GLU A 72 -13.46 -0.49 -6.36
N ILE A 73 -12.56 -1.44 -6.13
CA ILE A 73 -12.47 -2.66 -6.92
C ILE A 73 -12.70 -3.87 -6.01
N GLU A 74 -13.24 -4.94 -6.57
CA GLU A 74 -13.42 -6.19 -5.86
C GLU A 74 -12.35 -7.19 -6.29
N ILE A 75 -11.60 -7.74 -5.33
CA ILE A 75 -10.51 -8.66 -5.61
C ILE A 75 -10.71 -9.93 -4.81
N LYS A 76 -10.74 -11.06 -5.50
CA LYS A 76 -10.57 -12.36 -4.89
C LYS A 76 -9.07 -12.68 -4.89
N GLU A 77 -8.43 -12.61 -3.72
CA GLU A 77 -6.99 -12.86 -3.60
C GLU A 77 -6.64 -14.27 -4.07
N GLN A 78 -5.69 -14.40 -4.99
CA GLN A 78 -5.27 -15.70 -5.55
C GLN A 78 -4.73 -16.66 -4.49
N LYS A 79 -4.01 -16.15 -3.50
CA LYS A 79 -3.39 -16.99 -2.47
C LYS A 79 -4.35 -17.46 -1.38
N THR A 80 -5.32 -16.65 -1.00
CA THR A 80 -6.18 -16.90 0.18
C THR A 80 -7.63 -17.14 -0.18
N GLY A 81 -8.03 -16.87 -1.40
CA GLY A 81 -9.42 -16.89 -1.86
C GLY A 81 -10.32 -15.85 -1.21
N LYS A 82 -9.78 -14.98 -0.35
CA LYS A 82 -10.55 -13.95 0.35
C LYS A 82 -10.95 -12.83 -0.59
N LEU A 83 -12.18 -12.38 -0.44
CA LEU A 83 -12.69 -11.19 -1.12
C LEU A 83 -12.27 -9.94 -0.36
N THR A 84 -11.72 -8.98 -1.07
CA THR A 84 -11.31 -7.68 -0.53
C THR A 84 -11.77 -6.56 -1.46
N ARG A 85 -11.99 -5.37 -0.91
CA ARG A 85 -12.47 -4.20 -1.65
C ARG A 85 -11.54 -3.00 -1.44
N PRO A 86 -10.36 -2.96 -2.10
CA PRO A 86 -9.49 -1.81 -2.02
C PRO A 86 -10.12 -0.58 -2.65
N TYR A 87 -9.88 0.56 -2.00
CA TYR A 87 -10.28 1.86 -2.52
C TYR A 87 -9.27 2.37 -3.54
N VAL A 88 -9.75 2.89 -4.66
CA VAL A 88 -8.95 3.45 -5.76
C VAL A 88 -8.80 4.96 -5.53
N CYS A 89 -7.76 5.36 -4.81
CA CYS A 89 -7.50 6.77 -4.50
C CYS A 89 -7.10 7.58 -5.74
N GLY A 90 -7.11 8.92 -5.61
CA GLY A 90 -6.76 9.83 -6.70
C GLY A 90 -5.43 9.52 -7.37
N ALA A 91 -4.37 9.29 -6.57
CA ALA A 91 -3.04 8.94 -7.10
C ALA A 91 -3.04 7.62 -7.89
N CYS A 92 -3.89 6.66 -7.51
CA CYS A 92 -4.04 5.42 -8.28
C CYS A 92 -4.70 5.69 -9.64
N LYS A 93 -5.74 6.53 -9.67
CA LYS A 93 -6.41 6.96 -10.90
C LYS A 93 -5.45 7.72 -11.82
N GLU A 94 -4.65 8.64 -11.26
CA GLU A 94 -3.60 9.37 -12.00
C GLU A 94 -2.55 8.43 -12.59
N ALA A 95 -2.12 7.41 -11.85
CA ALA A 95 -1.15 6.43 -12.35
C ALA A 95 -1.71 5.61 -13.53
N ILE A 96 -3.00 5.25 -13.47
CA ILE A 96 -3.70 4.57 -14.57
C ILE A 96 -3.82 5.51 -15.77
N GLN A 97 -4.24 6.77 -15.57
CA GLN A 97 -4.37 7.75 -16.64
C GLN A 97 -3.04 8.00 -17.35
N LEU A 98 -1.96 8.16 -16.59
CA LEU A 98 -0.61 8.31 -17.15
C LEU A 98 -0.20 7.07 -17.96
N TYR A 99 -0.53 5.87 -17.46
CA TYR A 99 -0.26 4.63 -18.19
C TYR A 99 -1.00 4.57 -19.53
N VAL A 100 -2.30 4.91 -19.53
CA VAL A 100 -3.13 5.00 -20.75
C VAL A 100 -2.54 6.00 -21.72
N GLU A 101 -2.20 7.21 -21.26
CA GLU A 101 -1.59 8.26 -22.08
C GLU A 101 -0.28 7.80 -22.74
N LYS A 102 0.59 7.13 -21.98
CA LYS A 102 1.92 6.74 -22.47
C LYS A 102 1.94 5.48 -23.30
N THR A 103 0.94 4.62 -23.18
CA THR A 103 0.84 3.37 -23.96
C THR A 103 -0.12 3.48 -25.12
N GLY A 104 -1.03 4.45 -25.11
CA GLY A 104 -2.09 4.60 -26.12
C GLY A 104 -3.17 3.52 -26.04
N ILE A 105 -3.20 2.70 -24.98
CA ILE A 105 -4.20 1.65 -24.79
C ILE A 105 -5.52 2.29 -24.39
N ASP A 106 -6.60 2.02 -25.13
CA ASP A 106 -7.96 2.43 -24.72
C ASP A 106 -8.54 1.39 -23.75
N PRO A 107 -8.84 1.77 -22.50
CA PRO A 107 -9.46 0.88 -21.53
C PRO A 107 -10.80 0.33 -21.97
N MET A 108 -11.57 1.06 -22.79
CA MET A 108 -12.91 0.65 -23.18
C MET A 108 -12.91 -0.32 -24.36
N GLU A 109 -11.96 -0.16 -25.29
CA GLU A 109 -11.73 -1.15 -26.37
C GLU A 109 -11.21 -2.47 -25.80
N ASN A 110 -10.42 -2.42 -24.72
CA ASN A 110 -9.80 -3.56 -24.07
C ASN A 110 -10.48 -3.95 -22.74
N TYR A 111 -11.76 -3.63 -22.57
CA TYR A 111 -12.46 -3.64 -21.28
C TYR A 111 -12.35 -4.94 -20.49
N LYS A 112 -12.32 -6.10 -21.17
CA LYS A 112 -12.20 -7.42 -20.54
C LYS A 112 -10.76 -7.90 -20.40
N ASP A 113 -9.78 -7.17 -20.95
CA ASP A 113 -8.39 -7.55 -20.99
C ASP A 113 -7.65 -7.22 -19.69
N PHE A 114 -6.52 -7.88 -19.51
CA PHE A 114 -5.61 -7.55 -18.41
C PHE A 114 -4.95 -6.18 -18.65
N ILE A 115 -4.92 -5.32 -17.63
CA ILE A 115 -4.25 -4.02 -17.70
C ILE A 115 -2.76 -4.19 -18.02
N ILE A 116 -2.11 -5.14 -17.33
CA ILE A 116 -0.71 -5.50 -17.56
C ILE A 116 -0.71 -6.88 -18.19
N THR A 117 -0.77 -6.90 -19.51
CA THR A 117 -0.87 -8.15 -20.29
C THR A 117 0.50 -8.69 -20.72
N THR A 118 0.50 -9.91 -21.23
CA THR A 118 1.60 -10.58 -21.93
C THR A 118 1.02 -11.33 -23.12
N PRO A 119 1.82 -11.68 -24.15
CA PRO A 119 1.31 -12.47 -25.27
C PRO A 119 0.57 -13.74 -24.85
N GLN A 120 1.07 -14.43 -23.82
CA GLN A 120 0.42 -15.63 -23.29
C GLN A 120 -0.96 -15.33 -22.68
N LYS A 121 -1.08 -14.22 -21.90
CA LYS A 121 -2.36 -13.83 -21.33
C LYS A 121 -3.36 -13.36 -22.37
N SER A 122 -2.91 -12.61 -23.37
CA SER A 122 -3.76 -12.20 -24.48
C SER A 122 -4.28 -13.41 -25.25
N GLN A 123 -3.43 -14.39 -25.56
CA GLN A 123 -3.82 -15.64 -26.19
C GLN A 123 -4.84 -16.43 -25.34
N LEU A 124 -4.65 -16.52 -24.02
CA LEU A 124 -5.60 -17.18 -23.14
C LEU A 124 -6.97 -16.50 -23.11
N LEU A 125 -7.02 -15.18 -23.27
CA LEU A 125 -8.29 -14.46 -23.38
C LEU A 125 -8.96 -14.69 -24.74
N GLU A 126 -8.18 -14.66 -25.83
CA GLU A 126 -8.68 -14.87 -27.18
C GLU A 126 -9.30 -16.27 -27.36
N TYR A 127 -8.66 -17.29 -26.83
CA TYR A 127 -9.13 -18.69 -26.92
C TYR A 127 -9.82 -19.16 -25.64
N ARG A 128 -10.42 -18.26 -24.86
CA ARG A 128 -11.03 -18.56 -23.56
C ARG A 128 -12.06 -19.70 -23.62
N ASP A 129 -12.86 -19.73 -24.67
CA ASP A 129 -13.95 -20.69 -24.86
C ASP A 129 -13.48 -22.10 -25.25
N GLU A 130 -12.22 -22.24 -25.63
CA GLU A 130 -11.59 -23.53 -25.95
C GLU A 130 -11.13 -24.31 -24.70
N TYR A 131 -11.13 -23.64 -23.51
CA TYR A 131 -10.67 -24.21 -22.24
C TYR A 131 -11.84 -24.42 -21.28
N SER A 132 -11.78 -25.52 -20.53
CA SER A 132 -12.57 -25.63 -19.31
C SER A 132 -12.15 -24.56 -18.31
N GLN A 133 -13.02 -24.28 -17.30
CA GLN A 133 -12.68 -23.28 -16.28
C GLN A 133 -11.40 -23.65 -15.52
N GLU A 134 -11.24 -24.93 -15.20
CA GLU A 134 -10.06 -25.45 -14.46
C GLU A 134 -8.77 -25.30 -15.26
N GLU A 135 -8.79 -25.69 -16.53
CA GLU A 135 -7.64 -25.52 -17.45
C GLU A 135 -7.26 -24.06 -17.64
N TYR A 136 -8.27 -23.21 -17.85
CA TYR A 136 -8.03 -21.76 -17.99
C TYR A 136 -7.39 -21.17 -16.75
N ASP A 137 -7.89 -21.49 -15.56
CA ASP A 137 -7.38 -20.98 -14.29
C ASP A 137 -5.94 -21.45 -14.05
N GLU A 138 -5.62 -22.71 -14.40
CA GLU A 138 -4.26 -23.24 -14.28
C GLU A 138 -3.30 -22.54 -15.26
N LEU A 139 -3.69 -22.38 -16.52
CA LEU A 139 -2.87 -21.71 -17.54
C LEU A 139 -2.65 -20.24 -17.19
N LEU A 140 -3.71 -19.55 -16.75
CA LEU A 140 -3.64 -18.16 -16.33
C LEU A 140 -2.72 -18.00 -15.11
N TRP A 141 -2.82 -18.92 -14.15
CA TRP A 141 -1.92 -18.92 -12.99
C TRP A 141 -0.46 -19.07 -13.45
N LYS A 142 -0.14 -20.03 -14.33
CA LYS A 142 1.21 -20.23 -14.88
C LYS A 142 1.72 -18.98 -15.61
N ALA A 143 0.90 -18.37 -16.47
CA ALA A 143 1.23 -17.15 -17.18
C ALA A 143 1.49 -15.98 -16.21
N THR A 144 0.68 -15.84 -15.18
CA THR A 144 0.85 -14.82 -14.13
C THR A 144 2.12 -15.04 -13.31
N GLN A 145 2.48 -16.29 -12.98
CA GLN A 145 3.74 -16.60 -12.28
C GLN A 145 4.97 -16.29 -13.15
N SER A 146 4.92 -16.59 -14.44
CA SER A 146 5.96 -16.22 -15.40
C SER A 146 6.14 -14.72 -15.50
N GLN A 147 5.05 -13.97 -15.65
CA GLN A 147 5.05 -12.50 -15.66
C GLN A 147 5.59 -11.91 -14.35
N ALA A 148 5.19 -12.47 -13.21
CA ALA A 148 5.70 -12.05 -11.91
C ALA A 148 7.21 -12.34 -11.76
N ALA A 149 7.72 -13.42 -12.36
CA ALA A 149 9.16 -13.70 -12.40
C ALA A 149 9.91 -12.68 -13.25
N ALA A 150 9.37 -12.31 -14.41
CA ALA A 150 9.93 -11.26 -15.26
C ALA A 150 9.92 -9.90 -14.53
N TYR A 151 8.83 -9.57 -13.85
CA TYR A 151 8.75 -8.35 -13.06
C TYR A 151 9.78 -8.33 -11.90
N ARG A 152 9.92 -9.44 -11.16
CA ARG A 152 10.94 -9.54 -10.12
C ARG A 152 12.35 -9.29 -10.65
N LYS A 153 12.66 -9.81 -11.83
CA LYS A 153 13.96 -9.57 -12.50
C LYS A 153 14.16 -8.09 -12.82
N GLN A 154 13.18 -7.44 -13.42
CA GLN A 154 13.25 -6.01 -13.76
C GLN A 154 13.27 -5.12 -12.51
N PHE A 155 12.51 -5.50 -11.49
CA PHE A 155 12.49 -4.81 -10.21
C PHE A 155 13.89 -4.80 -9.56
N LYS A 156 14.58 -5.95 -9.59
CA LYS A 156 15.95 -6.05 -9.07
C LYS A 156 16.90 -5.17 -9.87
N ILE A 157 16.85 -5.22 -11.19
CA ILE A 157 17.67 -4.36 -12.06
C ILE A 157 17.43 -2.88 -11.75
N ALA A 158 16.17 -2.48 -11.58
CA ALA A 158 15.80 -1.11 -11.22
C ALA A 158 16.37 -0.72 -9.86
N ALA A 159 16.20 -1.58 -8.85
CA ALA A 159 16.71 -1.33 -7.49
C ALA A 159 18.24 -1.18 -7.46
N ASP A 160 18.94 -2.05 -8.18
CA ASP A 160 20.40 -1.98 -8.31
C ASP A 160 20.84 -0.68 -9.02
N ALA A 161 20.14 -0.30 -10.11
CA ALA A 161 20.40 0.94 -10.84
C ALA A 161 20.09 2.21 -10.02
N CYS A 162 19.09 2.15 -9.14
CA CYS A 162 18.77 3.22 -8.19
C CYS A 162 19.72 3.26 -6.97
N GLY A 163 20.66 2.33 -6.88
CA GLY A 163 21.65 2.29 -5.78
C GLY A 163 21.08 1.85 -4.43
N ILE A 164 19.95 1.14 -4.40
CA ILE A 164 19.33 0.65 -3.17
C ILE A 164 20.20 -0.47 -2.58
N LYS A 165 20.67 -0.27 -1.35
CA LYS A 165 21.69 -1.15 -0.70
C LYS A 165 21.10 -2.22 0.22
N TYR A 166 19.80 -2.26 0.40
CA TYR A 166 19.12 -3.25 1.24
C TYR A 166 18.20 -4.14 0.39
N PRO A 167 17.90 -5.37 0.86
CA PRO A 167 17.09 -6.31 0.10
C PRO A 167 15.66 -5.80 -0.17
N VAL A 168 15.34 -5.58 -1.43
CA VAL A 168 14.00 -5.24 -1.91
C VAL A 168 13.55 -6.18 -3.02
N SER A 169 12.25 -6.34 -3.16
CA SER A 169 11.62 -7.09 -4.24
C SER A 169 10.22 -6.56 -4.53
N THR A 170 9.52 -7.17 -5.48
CA THR A 170 8.13 -6.80 -5.78
C THR A 170 7.20 -6.88 -4.56
N HIS A 171 7.53 -7.67 -3.53
CA HIS A 171 6.78 -7.71 -2.28
C HIS A 171 7.06 -6.51 -1.36
N SER A 172 8.17 -5.81 -1.60
CA SER A 172 8.51 -4.59 -0.86
C SER A 172 7.49 -3.47 -1.05
N THR A 173 6.83 -3.38 -2.21
CA THR A 173 5.78 -2.37 -2.43
C THR A 173 4.63 -2.52 -1.44
N ARG A 174 4.16 -3.76 -1.23
CA ARG A 174 3.11 -4.05 -0.24
C ARG A 174 3.59 -3.82 1.20
N LYS A 175 4.85 -4.16 1.51
CA LYS A 175 5.45 -3.84 2.81
C LYS A 175 5.58 -2.32 3.02
N THR A 176 5.89 -1.59 1.96
CA THR A 176 5.97 -0.11 1.96
C THR A 176 4.61 0.53 2.25
N PHE A 177 3.54 0.02 1.64
CA PHE A 177 2.18 0.46 1.98
C PHE A 177 1.94 0.34 3.49
N GLY A 178 2.22 -0.83 4.09
CA GLY A 178 2.04 -1.04 5.53
C GLY A 178 2.96 -0.16 6.39
N TYR A 179 4.23 -0.10 6.05
CA TYR A 179 5.24 0.67 6.78
C TYR A 179 4.88 2.17 6.84
N TRP A 180 4.60 2.78 5.69
CA TRP A 180 4.29 4.20 5.63
C TRP A 180 2.89 4.52 6.15
N SER A 181 1.91 3.62 6.02
CA SER A 181 0.62 3.80 6.66
C SER A 181 0.75 3.95 8.19
N ILE A 182 1.61 3.15 8.83
CA ILE A 182 1.88 3.28 10.27
C ILE A 182 2.66 4.57 10.56
N LYS A 183 3.65 4.91 9.72
CA LYS A 183 4.44 6.13 9.89
C LYS A 183 3.64 7.41 9.72
N LEU A 184 2.63 7.41 8.86
CA LEU A 184 1.73 8.54 8.65
C LEU A 184 0.69 8.67 9.78
N HIS A 185 0.44 7.60 10.54
CA HIS A 185 -0.54 7.56 11.63
C HIS A 185 0.08 6.99 12.92
N PRO A 186 1.16 7.61 13.45
CA PRO A 186 1.96 7.04 14.53
C PRO A 186 1.20 6.87 15.87
N TYR A 187 0.10 7.59 16.05
CA TYR A 187 -0.70 7.56 17.29
C TYR A 187 -2.05 6.87 17.11
N ASP A 188 -2.39 6.45 15.90
CA ASP A 188 -3.63 5.68 15.68
C ASP A 188 -3.36 4.20 15.91
N VAL A 189 -3.67 3.74 17.12
CA VAL A 189 -3.54 2.33 17.53
C VAL A 189 -4.36 1.38 16.67
N THR A 190 -5.37 1.89 15.95
CA THR A 190 -6.23 1.10 15.06
C THR A 190 -5.64 0.92 13.66
N THR A 191 -4.58 1.65 13.32
CA THR A 191 -3.95 1.55 11.98
C THR A 191 -3.49 0.12 11.65
N VAL A 192 -2.93 -0.59 12.64
CA VAL A 192 -2.48 -1.99 12.45
C VAL A 192 -3.67 -2.90 12.15
N ASP A 193 -4.79 -2.69 12.81
CA ASP A 193 -6.01 -3.49 12.62
C ASP A 193 -6.64 -3.19 11.26
N LYS A 194 -6.65 -1.93 10.82
CA LYS A 194 -7.06 -1.52 9.48
C LYS A 194 -6.19 -2.18 8.41
N LEU A 195 -4.87 -2.16 8.57
CA LEU A 195 -3.92 -2.81 7.67
C LEU A 195 -4.12 -4.32 7.63
N GLN A 196 -4.47 -4.95 8.74
CA GLN A 196 -4.77 -6.38 8.79
C GLN A 196 -5.98 -6.72 7.92
N GLY A 197 -7.03 -5.90 7.95
CA GLY A 197 -8.18 -6.00 7.07
C GLY A 197 -7.79 -5.82 5.59
N ILE A 198 -7.06 -4.75 5.28
CA ILE A 198 -6.58 -4.43 3.92
C ILE A 198 -5.73 -5.57 3.37
N PHE A 199 -4.86 -6.16 4.18
CA PHE A 199 -3.98 -7.25 3.77
C PHE A 199 -4.65 -8.64 3.82
N ALA A 200 -5.88 -8.72 4.28
CA ALA A 200 -6.62 -9.98 4.46
C ALA A 200 -5.83 -11.04 5.26
N HIS A 201 -5.04 -10.60 6.25
CA HIS A 201 -4.25 -11.49 7.09
C HIS A 201 -5.17 -12.25 8.06
N SER A 202 -5.00 -13.60 8.15
CA SER A 202 -5.88 -14.47 8.93
C SER A 202 -5.58 -14.47 10.43
N ASP A 203 -4.51 -13.83 10.91
CA ASP A 203 -3.91 -14.12 12.21
C ASP A 203 -4.20 -13.11 13.33
N ARG A 204 -5.34 -12.52 13.39
CA ARG A 204 -5.86 -12.04 14.67
C ARG A 204 -7.35 -12.27 14.74
N ASN A 205 -7.75 -12.85 15.85
CA ASN A 205 -9.10 -13.17 16.28
C ASN A 205 -10.22 -12.44 15.51
N THR A 206 -11.15 -13.25 15.07
CA THR A 206 -12.42 -12.82 14.49
C THR A 206 -13.08 -11.63 15.24
N THR A 207 -12.65 -11.40 16.47
CA THR A 207 -13.07 -10.30 17.33
C THR A 207 -12.65 -8.91 16.82
N LEU A 208 -11.53 -8.80 16.12
CA LEU A 208 -11.07 -7.54 15.53
C LEU A 208 -11.83 -7.18 14.25
N LYS A 209 -12.42 -8.16 13.56
CA LYS A 209 -13.37 -7.91 12.46
C LYS A 209 -14.55 -7.03 12.89
N TYR A 210 -14.87 -7.02 14.15
CA TYR A 210 -15.97 -6.25 14.73
C TYR A 210 -15.51 -5.00 15.47
N SER A 211 -14.24 -4.69 15.50
CA SER A 211 -13.73 -3.48 16.17
C SER A 211 -14.05 -2.20 15.39
N GLY A 212 -14.98 -2.29 14.42
CA GLY A 212 -15.62 -1.09 13.86
C GLY A 212 -14.71 -0.19 13.07
N ILE A 213 -13.77 -0.78 12.28
CA ILE A 213 -13.05 0.00 11.27
C ILE A 213 -14.11 0.50 10.30
N ALA A 214 -14.50 1.75 10.47
CA ALA A 214 -15.42 2.40 9.55
C ALA A 214 -14.78 2.42 8.16
N ARG A 215 -15.57 2.17 7.12
CA ARG A 215 -15.10 2.20 5.73
C ARG A 215 -14.40 3.52 5.39
N GLU A 216 -14.87 4.61 5.99
CA GLU A 216 -14.27 5.93 5.86
C GLU A 216 -12.81 5.98 6.35
N ASP A 217 -12.49 5.26 7.43
CA ASP A 217 -11.12 5.17 7.94
C ASP A 217 -10.20 4.40 6.98
N GLU A 218 -10.70 3.34 6.34
CA GLU A 218 -9.94 2.64 5.29
C GLU A 218 -9.68 3.55 4.10
N ILE A 219 -10.71 4.28 3.63
CA ILE A 219 -10.59 5.25 2.53
C ILE A 219 -9.55 6.31 2.88
N LYS A 220 -9.55 6.81 4.12
CA LYS A 220 -8.56 7.78 4.59
C LYS A 220 -7.13 7.23 4.47
N LEU A 221 -6.89 5.98 4.88
CA LEU A 221 -5.57 5.34 4.72
C LEU A 221 -5.13 5.27 3.26
N TYR A 222 -6.03 4.89 2.35
CA TYR A 222 -5.71 4.85 0.91
C TYR A 222 -5.41 6.24 0.37
N ASN A 223 -6.20 7.25 0.73
CA ASN A 223 -5.99 8.62 0.30
C ASN A 223 -4.69 9.20 0.86
N ASP A 224 -4.40 9.00 2.14
CA ASP A 224 -3.16 9.49 2.76
C ASP A 224 -1.93 8.85 2.11
N MET A 225 -1.98 7.54 1.84
CA MET A 225 -0.92 6.85 1.09
C MET A 225 -0.82 7.35 -0.34
N GLY A 226 -1.96 7.61 -1.00
CA GLY A 226 -2.02 8.17 -2.34
C GLY A 226 -1.38 9.56 -2.41
N ASN A 227 -1.73 10.43 -1.48
CA ASN A 227 -1.15 11.77 -1.39
C ASN A 227 0.36 11.71 -1.11
N PHE A 228 0.79 10.86 -0.19
CA PHE A 228 2.20 10.63 0.12
C PHE A 228 2.99 10.21 -1.13
N ILE A 229 2.50 9.24 -1.89
CA ILE A 229 3.16 8.78 -3.14
C ILE A 229 3.12 9.86 -4.23
N ALA A 230 2.01 10.59 -4.34
CA ALA A 230 1.91 11.72 -5.29
C ALA A 230 2.94 12.82 -4.98
N ASP A 231 3.13 13.17 -3.71
CA ASP A 231 4.13 14.14 -3.29
C ASP A 231 5.55 13.70 -3.64
N ILE A 232 5.91 12.44 -3.34
CA ILE A 232 7.22 11.88 -3.71
C ILE A 232 7.43 11.94 -5.23
N SER A 233 6.44 11.55 -6.02
CA SER A 233 6.54 11.52 -7.47
C SER A 233 6.75 12.91 -8.09
N LYS A 234 6.24 13.96 -7.43
CA LYS A 234 6.42 15.38 -7.80
C LYS A 234 7.72 15.98 -7.24
N GLY A 235 8.49 15.21 -6.46
CA GLY A 235 9.71 15.68 -5.80
C GLY A 235 9.46 16.54 -4.56
N ASN A 236 8.22 16.59 -4.07
CA ASN A 236 7.88 17.24 -2.83
C ASN A 236 8.30 16.40 -1.64
N LYS A 237 8.63 17.05 -0.51
CA LYS A 237 8.77 16.34 0.76
C LYS A 237 7.37 16.19 1.37
N PRO A 238 6.85 14.95 1.51
CA PRO A 238 5.56 14.75 2.14
C PRO A 238 5.57 15.28 3.58
N ILE A 239 4.51 15.96 3.97
CA ILE A 239 4.33 16.40 5.36
C ILE A 239 3.91 15.16 6.16
N ILE A 240 4.86 14.53 6.82
CA ILE A 240 4.55 13.55 7.87
C ILE A 240 4.00 14.38 9.03
N LYS A 241 2.71 14.31 9.27
CA LYS A 241 2.10 14.90 10.46
C LYS A 241 2.64 14.11 11.68
N ASN A 242 3.82 14.52 12.13
CA ASN A 242 4.29 14.09 13.43
C ASN A 242 3.25 14.59 14.43
N SER A 243 2.70 13.69 15.23
CA SER A 243 1.89 13.97 16.44
C SER A 243 0.91 15.14 16.30
N PRO A 244 -0.27 15.11 16.87
CA PRO A 244 -0.89 16.36 17.25
C PRO A 244 0.14 17.07 18.15
N VAL A 245 0.96 17.95 17.58
CA VAL A 245 1.45 19.08 18.31
C VAL A 245 0.15 19.77 18.67
N ILE A 246 -0.37 19.47 19.85
CA ILE A 246 -1.35 20.34 20.47
C ILE A 246 -0.59 21.66 20.48
N PRO A 247 -1.00 22.68 19.72
CA PRO A 247 -0.35 23.97 19.81
C PRO A 247 -0.64 24.47 21.22
N LEU A 248 0.22 24.12 22.16
CA LEU A 248 0.22 24.69 23.48
C LEU A 248 0.48 26.17 23.24
N LYS A 249 -0.51 27.01 23.44
CA LYS A 249 -0.31 28.46 23.51
C LYS A 249 0.85 28.68 24.49
N ALA A 250 1.70 29.63 24.24
CA ALA A 250 2.83 29.93 25.15
C ALA A 250 2.41 30.13 26.61
N GLU A 251 1.18 30.52 26.82
CA GLU A 251 0.52 30.65 28.14
C GLU A 251 0.24 29.28 28.76
N ASP A 252 -0.27 28.31 28.00
CA ASP A 252 -0.54 26.96 28.47
C ASP A 252 0.77 26.24 28.80
N PHE A 253 1.84 26.49 28.05
CA PHE A 253 3.16 25.94 28.35
C PHE A 253 3.79 26.55 29.60
N ARG A 254 3.61 27.88 29.87
CA ARG A 254 4.04 28.52 31.11
C ARG A 254 3.26 27.96 32.31
N ASN A 255 1.94 27.83 32.18
CA ASN A 255 1.09 27.24 33.24
C ASN A 255 1.49 25.77 33.51
N PHE A 256 1.85 25.00 32.47
CA PHE A 256 2.40 23.66 32.62
C PHE A 256 3.72 23.64 33.36
N LEU A 257 4.66 24.53 33.02
CA LEU A 257 5.96 24.64 33.71
C LEU A 257 5.80 25.09 35.18
N SER A 258 4.89 26.05 35.44
CA SER A 258 4.57 26.48 36.80
C SER A 258 4.02 25.33 37.62
N LEU A 259 3.07 24.56 37.04
CA LEU A 259 2.49 23.40 37.73
C LEU A 259 3.56 22.32 38.01
N CYS A 260 4.44 22.05 37.06
CA CYS A 260 5.57 21.12 37.28
C CYS A 260 6.52 21.59 38.39
N TYR A 261 6.78 22.90 38.44
CA TYR A 261 7.64 23.50 39.46
C TYR A 261 6.99 23.40 40.87
N ASP A 262 5.72 23.77 41.01
CA ASP A 262 4.99 23.70 42.27
C ASP A 262 4.90 22.27 42.80
N MET A 263 4.75 21.30 41.93
CA MET A 263 4.65 19.88 42.26
C MET A 263 6.03 19.27 42.59
N ALA A 264 7.11 19.76 41.98
CA ALA A 264 8.47 19.37 42.37
C ALA A 264 8.79 19.84 43.81
N GLN A 265 8.18 20.92 44.26
CA GLN A 265 8.30 21.43 45.63
C GLN A 265 7.44 20.68 46.63
N SER A 266 6.27 20.13 46.21
CA SER A 266 5.29 19.48 47.09
C SER A 266 5.57 18.03 47.42
N GLY A 267 6.52 17.37 46.73
CA GLY A 267 6.83 15.94 46.89
C GLY A 267 5.73 14.98 46.44
N GLU A 268 4.76 15.46 45.66
CA GLU A 268 3.68 14.64 45.10
C GLU A 268 4.22 13.62 44.07
N ASP A 269 3.63 12.41 44.06
CA ASP A 269 3.98 11.33 43.17
C ASP A 269 3.80 11.74 41.70
N LYS A 270 4.84 11.48 40.87
CA LYS A 270 4.89 11.81 39.44
C LYS A 270 3.68 11.30 38.65
N PHE A 271 3.08 10.17 39.06
CA PHE A 271 1.93 9.57 38.39
C PHE A 271 0.64 10.41 38.56
N ASN A 272 0.42 10.96 39.76
CA ASN A 272 -0.70 11.84 40.02
C ASN A 272 -0.60 13.17 39.28
N VAL A 273 0.60 13.66 39.06
CA VAL A 273 0.91 14.86 38.26
C VAL A 273 0.45 14.69 36.82
N ILE A 274 0.87 13.59 36.20
CA ILE A 274 0.57 13.29 34.79
C ILE A 274 -0.96 13.16 34.62
N ASN A 275 -1.65 12.47 35.52
CA ASN A 275 -3.10 12.29 35.42
C ASN A 275 -3.88 13.61 35.63
N LYS A 276 -3.42 14.51 36.49
CA LYS A 276 -4.03 15.85 36.64
C LYS A 276 -3.82 16.72 35.40
N ILE A 277 -2.68 16.57 34.71
CA ILE A 277 -2.38 17.28 33.45
C ILE A 277 -3.25 16.77 32.33
N ILE A 278 -3.34 15.44 32.16
CA ILE A 278 -4.19 14.81 31.16
C ILE A 278 -5.65 15.19 31.36
N GLY A 279 -6.18 15.10 32.56
CA GLY A 279 -7.57 15.46 32.87
C GLY A 279 -7.91 16.93 32.61
N LYS A 280 -6.96 17.86 32.82
CA LYS A 280 -7.15 19.29 32.46
C LYS A 280 -7.04 19.54 30.93
N ALA A 281 -6.24 18.78 30.23
CA ALA A 281 -6.17 18.86 28.76
C ALA A 281 -7.45 18.35 28.12
N GLU A 282 -8.02 17.26 28.63
CA GLU A 282 -9.27 16.67 28.13
C GLU A 282 -10.48 17.59 28.37
N GLN A 283 -10.55 18.29 29.50
CA GLN A 283 -11.63 19.26 29.81
C GLN A 283 -11.61 20.52 28.93
N ARG A 284 -10.51 20.81 28.22
CA ARG A 284 -10.38 21.96 27.30
C ARG A 284 -10.58 21.59 25.85
N MET A 285 -10.82 20.30 25.54
CA MET A 285 -11.09 19.79 24.18
C MET A 285 -12.61 19.64 23.92
N ILE A 286 -13.47 19.97 24.85
CA ILE A 286 -14.93 20.11 24.75
C ILE A 286 -15.26 21.61 24.66
#